data_785e76580210364418166ed07dad8baf
#
_entry.id   785e76580210364418166ed07dad8baf
#
_cell.length_a   1.000
_cell.length_b   1.000
_cell.length_c   1.000
_cell.angle_alpha   90.00
_cell.angle_beta   90.00
_cell.angle_gamma   90.00
#
_symmetry.space_group_name_H-M   'P 1'
#
loop_
_entity.id
_entity.type
_entity.pdbx_description
1 polymer ?
#
loop_
_entity_poly.entity_id
_entity_poly.type
_entity_poly.pdbx_seq_one_letter_code
_entity_poly.pdbx_strand_id
1 'polypeptide(L)'
;MNLLRLQGVNASYGTAQALFGVDLSVDEGEVVALMGRNGMGKSTTIKVICRLLINQSGSVHFANRDLRKMPAFRVARLGVGLVPEGRRCFTSLTVLENLIASARAGEWNVDKVTNLFPRLGERSNQLAGSLSGGEQQMLAIGRALMTNPKILILDEATEGLAPVVRQEIWRVIGKLKQDTGLSILIVDKSIKELSRVADRGVILERGKSVWEDDFKLLSAAVTDQYLGV
;
A
#
# COMPACT_ATOMS: atom_id res chain seq x y z
N MET A 1 5.78 -7.06 -16.89
CA MET A 1 4.50 -7.81 -17.08
C MET A 1 3.52 -7.31 -16.04
N ASN A 2 2.29 -6.91 -16.45
CA ASN A 2 1.33 -6.31 -15.50
C ASN A 2 0.95 -7.29 -14.38
N LEU A 3 1.40 -7.00 -13.16
CA LEU A 3 1.01 -7.75 -11.95
C LEU A 3 -0.39 -7.37 -11.48
N LEU A 4 -0.69 -6.05 -11.46
CA LEU A 4 -2.00 -5.50 -11.11
C LEU A 4 -2.49 -4.61 -12.25
N ARG A 5 -3.77 -4.72 -12.63
CA ARG A 5 -4.38 -3.89 -13.66
C ARG A 5 -5.84 -3.58 -13.35
N LEU A 6 -6.16 -2.30 -13.31
CA LEU A 6 -7.51 -1.75 -13.26
C LEU A 6 -7.82 -1.11 -14.60
N GLN A 7 -9.04 -1.33 -15.13
CA GLN A 7 -9.48 -0.71 -16.37
C GLN A 7 -10.92 -0.23 -16.24
N GLY A 8 -11.12 1.08 -16.41
CA GLY A 8 -12.44 1.71 -16.40
C GLY A 8 -13.23 1.46 -15.12
N VAL A 9 -12.56 1.40 -13.95
CA VAL A 9 -13.19 0.98 -12.70
C VAL A 9 -14.09 2.06 -12.14
N ASN A 10 -15.38 1.69 -11.95
CA ASN A 10 -16.38 2.50 -11.26
C ASN A 10 -16.75 1.84 -9.94
N ALA A 11 -16.87 2.62 -8.87
CA ALA A 11 -17.27 2.12 -7.57
C ALA A 11 -18.02 3.16 -6.74
N SER A 12 -18.96 2.69 -5.89
CA SER A 12 -19.80 3.53 -5.06
C SER A 12 -19.93 2.99 -3.64
N TYR A 13 -20.20 3.88 -2.70
CA TYR A 13 -20.69 3.58 -1.37
C TYR A 13 -22.19 3.82 -1.35
N GLY A 14 -22.99 2.75 -1.49
CA GLY A 14 -24.42 2.90 -1.71
C GLY A 14 -24.72 3.71 -2.98
N THR A 15 -25.38 4.86 -2.82
CA THR A 15 -25.71 5.78 -3.93
C THR A 15 -24.59 6.77 -4.27
N ALA A 16 -23.60 6.93 -3.40
CA ALA A 16 -22.53 7.90 -3.61
C ALA A 16 -21.39 7.27 -4.44
N GLN A 17 -21.28 7.65 -5.70
CA GLN A 17 -20.20 7.20 -6.57
C GLN A 17 -18.88 7.89 -6.17
N ALA A 18 -17.82 7.10 -6.05
CA ALA A 18 -16.50 7.57 -5.63
C ALA A 18 -15.42 7.35 -6.70
N LEU A 19 -15.58 6.37 -7.59
CA LEU A 19 -14.69 6.13 -8.74
C LEU A 19 -15.47 6.22 -10.05
N PHE A 20 -14.87 6.89 -11.02
CA PHE A 20 -15.49 7.25 -12.32
C PHE A 20 -14.58 6.84 -13.48
N GLY A 21 -14.33 5.55 -13.64
CA GLY A 21 -13.51 5.01 -14.72
C GLY A 21 -12.02 5.07 -14.41
N VAL A 22 -11.61 4.60 -13.23
CA VAL A 22 -10.18 4.58 -12.83
C VAL A 22 -9.43 3.53 -13.62
N ASP A 23 -8.32 3.95 -14.22
CA ASP A 23 -7.27 3.13 -14.80
C ASP A 23 -6.02 3.19 -13.90
N LEU A 24 -5.40 2.06 -13.65
CA LEU A 24 -4.17 1.93 -12.85
C LEU A 24 -3.50 0.61 -13.20
N SER A 25 -2.20 0.62 -13.37
CA SER A 25 -1.42 -0.61 -13.50
C SER A 25 -0.20 -0.59 -12.60
N VAL A 26 0.27 -1.78 -12.20
CA VAL A 26 1.55 -2.00 -11.51
C VAL A 26 2.20 -3.22 -12.14
N ASP A 27 3.42 -3.06 -12.62
CA ASP A 27 4.23 -4.16 -13.15
C ASP A 27 4.95 -4.93 -12.02
N GLU A 28 5.45 -6.13 -12.33
CA GLU A 28 6.28 -6.89 -11.40
C GLU A 28 7.56 -6.12 -11.06
N GLY A 29 7.86 -5.97 -9.76
CA GLY A 29 9.01 -5.24 -9.25
C GLY A 29 8.90 -3.72 -9.32
N GLU A 30 7.78 -3.19 -9.78
CA GLU A 30 7.54 -1.75 -9.94
C GLU A 30 7.01 -1.12 -8.64
N VAL A 31 7.44 0.11 -8.36
CA VAL A 31 6.88 0.97 -7.31
C VAL A 31 6.06 2.07 -7.97
N VAL A 32 4.75 2.03 -7.78
CA VAL A 32 3.81 3.03 -8.30
C VAL A 32 3.29 3.90 -7.16
N ALA A 33 3.40 5.21 -7.32
CA ALA A 33 2.81 6.20 -6.42
C ALA A 33 1.39 6.56 -6.87
N LEU A 34 0.38 6.30 -6.04
CA LEU A 34 -0.99 6.74 -6.27
C LEU A 34 -1.23 8.04 -5.50
N MET A 35 -1.33 9.14 -6.23
CA MET A 35 -1.37 10.50 -5.71
C MET A 35 -2.74 11.15 -5.94
N GLY A 36 -2.95 12.32 -5.34
CA GLY A 36 -4.18 13.10 -5.43
C GLY A 36 -4.56 13.68 -4.08
N ARG A 37 -5.35 14.75 -4.09
CA ARG A 37 -5.84 15.40 -2.86
C ARG A 37 -6.72 14.46 -2.03
N ASN A 38 -7.05 14.86 -0.80
CA ASN A 38 -7.96 14.08 0.05
C ASN A 38 -9.35 13.99 -0.61
N GLY A 39 -9.99 12.81 -0.50
CA GLY A 39 -11.30 12.57 -1.11
C GLY A 39 -11.28 12.25 -2.61
N MET A 40 -10.12 12.21 -3.28
CA MET A 40 -10.03 11.98 -4.72
C MET A 40 -10.16 10.50 -5.15
N GLY A 41 -10.40 9.56 -4.22
CA GLY A 41 -10.68 8.16 -4.53
C GLY A 41 -9.53 7.19 -4.27
N LYS A 42 -8.36 7.63 -3.77
CA LYS A 42 -7.18 6.77 -3.53
C LYS A 42 -7.48 5.55 -2.67
N SER A 43 -7.97 5.74 -1.43
CA SER A 43 -8.31 4.64 -0.52
C SER A 43 -9.50 3.82 -1.03
N THR A 44 -10.41 4.41 -1.82
CA THR A 44 -11.48 3.68 -2.50
C THR A 44 -10.90 2.73 -3.55
N THR A 45 -9.93 3.18 -4.34
CA THR A 45 -9.20 2.35 -5.31
C THR A 45 -8.52 1.16 -4.63
N ILE A 46 -7.81 1.41 -3.51
CA ILE A 46 -7.21 0.35 -2.69
C ILE A 46 -8.27 -0.66 -2.21
N LYS A 47 -9.41 -0.17 -1.69
CA LYS A 47 -10.49 -1.04 -1.24
C LYS A 47 -11.06 -1.91 -2.37
N VAL A 48 -11.17 -1.38 -3.59
CA VAL A 48 -11.59 -2.15 -4.77
C VAL A 48 -10.55 -3.23 -5.11
N ILE A 49 -9.25 -2.88 -5.14
CA ILE A 49 -8.17 -3.86 -5.38
C ILE A 49 -8.23 -4.99 -4.37
N CYS A 50 -8.36 -4.66 -3.08
CA CYS A 50 -8.43 -5.65 -1.99
C CYS A 50 -9.79 -6.35 -1.86
N ARG A 51 -10.76 -6.03 -2.72
CA ARG A 51 -12.14 -6.55 -2.67
C ARG A 51 -12.87 -6.27 -1.35
N LEU A 52 -12.48 -5.21 -0.66
CA LEU A 52 -13.17 -4.64 0.50
C LEU A 52 -14.35 -3.75 0.08
N LEU A 53 -14.34 -3.29 -1.16
CA LEU A 53 -15.44 -2.63 -1.85
C LEU A 53 -15.61 -3.28 -3.22
N ILE A 54 -16.87 -3.55 -3.61
CA ILE A 54 -17.20 -4.16 -4.91
C ILE A 54 -17.29 -3.05 -5.95
N ASN A 55 -16.54 -3.15 -7.06
CA ASN A 55 -16.69 -2.27 -8.20
C ASN A 55 -17.98 -2.57 -8.97
N GLN A 56 -18.63 -1.54 -9.47
CA GLN A 56 -19.87 -1.65 -10.24
C GLN A 56 -19.61 -2.05 -11.69
N SER A 57 -18.54 -1.51 -12.28
CA SER A 57 -18.11 -1.82 -13.65
C SER A 57 -16.60 -1.70 -13.79
N GLY A 58 -16.08 -1.97 -14.98
CA GLY A 58 -14.66 -2.08 -15.25
C GLY A 58 -14.10 -3.43 -14.82
N SER A 59 -12.79 -3.60 -14.96
CA SER A 59 -12.10 -4.85 -14.64
C SER A 59 -10.95 -4.63 -13.66
N VAL A 60 -10.71 -5.63 -12.81
CA VAL A 60 -9.59 -5.67 -11.87
C VAL A 60 -8.90 -7.02 -12.00
N HIS A 61 -7.65 -7.03 -12.48
CA HIS A 61 -6.85 -8.23 -12.64
C HIS A 61 -5.62 -8.18 -11.75
N PHE A 62 -5.29 -9.31 -11.15
CA PHE A 62 -4.05 -9.50 -10.38
C PHE A 62 -3.43 -10.85 -10.73
N ALA A 63 -2.15 -10.86 -11.11
CA ALA A 63 -1.42 -12.05 -11.55
C ALA A 63 -2.24 -12.84 -12.60
N ASN A 64 -2.73 -12.15 -13.63
CA ASN A 64 -3.58 -12.65 -14.73
C ASN A 64 -4.93 -13.25 -14.28
N ARG A 65 -5.39 -12.99 -13.06
CA ARG A 65 -6.68 -13.45 -12.54
C ARG A 65 -7.66 -12.29 -12.38
N ASP A 66 -8.87 -12.46 -12.86
CA ASP A 66 -9.96 -11.51 -12.63
C ASP A 66 -10.42 -11.58 -11.17
N LEU A 67 -10.34 -10.45 -10.46
CA LEU A 67 -10.70 -10.37 -9.05
C LEU A 67 -12.18 -10.14 -8.79
N ARG A 68 -12.98 -9.78 -9.81
CA ARG A 68 -14.36 -9.31 -9.64
C ARG A 68 -15.27 -10.27 -8.86
N LYS A 69 -15.08 -11.58 -9.01
CA LYS A 69 -15.84 -12.62 -8.31
C LYS A 69 -15.14 -13.22 -7.11
N MET A 70 -13.98 -12.69 -6.72
CA MET A 70 -13.19 -13.22 -5.61
C MET A 70 -13.56 -12.53 -4.30
N PRO A 71 -13.71 -13.24 -3.18
CA PRO A 71 -13.79 -12.61 -1.86
C PRO A 71 -12.41 -12.09 -1.42
N ALA A 72 -12.39 -11.06 -0.57
CA ALA A 72 -11.18 -10.38 -0.11
C ALA A 72 -10.08 -11.32 0.41
N PHE A 73 -10.45 -12.36 1.18
CA PHE A 73 -9.48 -13.31 1.72
C PHE A 73 -8.76 -14.12 0.63
N ARG A 74 -9.41 -14.40 -0.51
CA ARG A 74 -8.77 -15.06 -1.66
C ARG A 74 -7.81 -14.11 -2.37
N VAL A 75 -8.18 -12.84 -2.51
CA VAL A 75 -7.28 -11.82 -3.09
C VAL A 75 -6.02 -11.66 -2.24
N ALA A 76 -6.17 -11.56 -0.90
CA ALA A 76 -5.02 -11.56 0.00
C ALA A 76 -4.17 -12.83 -0.17
N ARG A 77 -4.80 -14.01 -0.38
CA ARG A 77 -4.08 -15.28 -0.64
C ARG A 77 -3.39 -15.36 -1.99
N LEU A 78 -3.76 -14.55 -2.96
CA LEU A 78 -3.03 -14.45 -4.24
C LEU A 78 -1.71 -13.69 -4.10
N GLY A 79 -1.50 -12.98 -2.99
CA GLY A 79 -0.29 -12.22 -2.71
C GLY A 79 -0.51 -10.70 -2.68
N VAL A 80 -1.71 -10.23 -2.40
CA VAL A 80 -1.96 -8.81 -2.11
C VAL A 80 -1.79 -8.56 -0.61
N GLY A 81 -0.69 -7.91 -0.23
CA GLY A 81 -0.45 -7.43 1.13
C GLY A 81 -0.93 -5.99 1.29
N LEU A 82 -1.70 -5.71 2.33
CA LEU A 82 -2.23 -4.38 2.60
C LEU A 82 -1.76 -3.86 3.96
N VAL A 83 -1.21 -2.65 3.98
CA VAL A 83 -1.01 -1.82 5.17
C VAL A 83 -2.02 -0.68 5.08
N PRO A 84 -3.17 -0.79 5.74
CA PRO A 84 -4.21 0.23 5.69
C PRO A 84 -3.86 1.42 6.58
N GLU A 85 -4.50 2.54 6.33
CA GLU A 85 -4.51 3.69 7.24
C GLU A 85 -4.90 3.29 8.68
N GLY A 86 -4.30 3.95 9.66
CA GLY A 86 -4.65 3.78 11.07
C GLY A 86 -3.99 2.59 11.78
N ARG A 87 -2.86 2.11 11.26
CA ARG A 87 -1.92 1.15 11.91
C ARG A 87 -2.46 -0.26 12.18
N ARG A 88 -3.73 -0.47 12.39
CA ARG A 88 -4.52 -1.72 12.49
C ARG A 88 -3.80 -2.94 13.12
N CYS A 89 -3.05 -2.75 14.21
CA CYS A 89 -2.46 -3.86 14.98
C CYS A 89 -3.50 -4.51 15.90
N PHE A 90 -3.30 -5.78 16.23
CA PHE A 90 -4.03 -6.46 17.29
C PHE A 90 -3.43 -6.04 18.63
N THR A 91 -4.02 -5.05 19.28
CA THR A 91 -3.46 -4.38 20.48
C THR A 91 -3.32 -5.30 21.69
N SER A 92 -4.14 -6.33 21.78
CA SER A 92 -4.11 -7.35 22.84
C SER A 92 -3.12 -8.50 22.60
N LEU A 93 -2.50 -8.56 21.42
CA LEU A 93 -1.47 -9.54 21.10
C LEU A 93 -0.09 -8.90 21.23
N THR A 94 0.91 -9.71 21.53
CA THR A 94 2.32 -9.31 21.51
C THR A 94 2.77 -8.96 20.08
N VAL A 95 3.94 -8.35 19.94
CA VAL A 95 4.56 -8.08 18.64
C VAL A 95 4.75 -9.39 17.86
N LEU A 96 5.30 -10.42 18.51
CA LEU A 96 5.53 -11.73 17.87
C LEU A 96 4.20 -12.36 17.42
N GLU A 97 3.20 -12.40 18.30
CA GLU A 97 1.87 -12.95 17.95
C GLU A 97 1.23 -12.17 16.81
N ASN A 98 1.37 -10.84 16.75
CA ASN A 98 0.91 -10.04 15.62
C ASN A 98 1.58 -10.46 14.31
N LEU A 99 2.90 -10.69 14.31
CA LEU A 99 3.65 -11.09 13.12
C LEU A 99 3.20 -12.49 12.63
N ILE A 100 3.05 -13.45 13.54
CA ILE A 100 2.71 -14.83 13.17
C ILE A 100 1.22 -15.01 12.83
N ALA A 101 0.32 -14.15 13.35
CA ALA A 101 -1.13 -14.27 13.16
C ALA A 101 -1.58 -14.33 11.70
N SER A 102 -0.84 -13.67 10.80
CA SER A 102 -1.11 -13.65 9.35
C SER A 102 -0.01 -14.30 8.52
N ALA A 103 0.98 -14.93 9.16
CA ALA A 103 2.14 -15.49 8.50
C ALA A 103 1.77 -16.59 7.51
N ARG A 104 2.52 -16.64 6.41
CA ARG A 104 2.44 -17.68 5.40
C ARG A 104 3.83 -18.19 5.09
N ALA A 105 3.91 -19.44 4.62
CA ALA A 105 5.16 -19.99 4.13
C ALA A 105 5.70 -19.15 2.96
N GLY A 106 6.99 -18.85 3.00
CA GLY A 106 7.67 -18.09 1.97
C GLY A 106 8.96 -17.46 2.48
N GLU A 107 9.46 -16.49 1.77
CA GLU A 107 10.75 -15.87 2.04
C GLU A 107 10.73 -14.97 3.30
N TRP A 108 9.61 -14.27 3.53
CA TRP A 108 9.42 -13.43 4.70
C TRP A 108 9.08 -14.27 5.93
N ASN A 109 9.89 -14.12 6.97
CA ASN A 109 9.75 -14.73 8.28
C ASN A 109 10.02 -13.71 9.38
N VAL A 110 9.86 -14.10 10.63
CA VAL A 110 10.06 -13.23 11.80
C VAL A 110 11.46 -12.63 11.79
N ASP A 111 12.50 -13.42 11.53
CA ASP A 111 13.90 -12.94 11.55
C ASP A 111 14.13 -11.86 10.49
N LYS A 112 13.64 -12.04 9.26
CA LYS A 112 13.76 -11.04 8.21
C LYS A 112 13.02 -9.74 8.57
N VAL A 113 11.82 -9.85 9.16
CA VAL A 113 11.05 -8.67 9.59
C VAL A 113 11.75 -7.96 10.74
N THR A 114 12.27 -8.68 11.74
CA THR A 114 12.98 -8.07 12.87
C THR A 114 14.35 -7.51 12.47
N ASN A 115 15.02 -8.10 11.49
CA ASN A 115 16.22 -7.50 10.88
C ASN A 115 15.90 -6.20 10.11
N LEU A 116 14.72 -6.12 9.51
CA LEU A 116 14.27 -4.90 8.82
C LEU A 116 13.85 -3.81 9.82
N PHE A 117 13.22 -4.21 10.93
CA PHE A 117 12.75 -3.37 12.03
C PHE A 117 13.29 -3.89 13.38
N PRO A 118 14.56 -3.59 13.75
CA PRO A 118 15.18 -4.14 14.97
C PRO A 118 14.38 -3.89 16.25
N ARG A 119 13.72 -2.74 16.36
CA ARG A 119 12.86 -2.40 17.50
C ARG A 119 11.73 -3.39 17.72
N LEU A 120 11.21 -4.04 16.67
CA LEU A 120 10.19 -5.08 16.82
C LEU A 120 10.77 -6.35 17.44
N GLY A 121 12.03 -6.70 17.11
CA GLY A 121 12.75 -7.81 17.72
C GLY A 121 12.98 -7.59 19.22
N GLU A 122 13.48 -6.40 19.60
CA GLU A 122 13.72 -5.99 21.00
C GLU A 122 12.43 -6.04 21.85
N ARG A 123 11.28 -5.84 21.22
CA ARG A 123 9.97 -5.73 21.87
C ARG A 123 9.04 -6.92 21.54
N SER A 124 9.59 -8.04 21.08
CA SER A 124 8.83 -9.18 20.57
C SER A 124 7.74 -9.69 21.52
N ASN A 125 7.98 -9.64 22.83
CA ASN A 125 7.06 -10.09 23.89
C ASN A 125 6.17 -8.96 24.46
N GLN A 126 6.31 -7.71 23.98
CA GLN A 126 5.46 -6.59 24.43
C GLN A 126 4.12 -6.62 23.71
N LEU A 127 3.05 -6.21 24.39
CA LEU A 127 1.74 -6.02 23.78
C LEU A 127 1.79 -4.88 22.75
N ALA A 128 1.23 -5.13 21.56
CA ALA A 128 1.22 -4.13 20.49
C ALA A 128 0.49 -2.83 20.88
N GLY A 129 -0.45 -2.89 21.83
CA GLY A 129 -1.13 -1.72 22.37
C GLY A 129 -0.21 -0.77 23.16
N SER A 130 0.93 -1.26 23.69
CA SER A 130 1.90 -0.44 24.45
C SER A 130 2.99 0.18 23.58
N LEU A 131 3.02 -0.15 22.29
CA LEU A 131 4.00 0.40 21.35
C LEU A 131 3.68 1.86 21.00
N SER A 132 4.73 2.63 20.71
CA SER A 132 4.57 3.94 20.07
C SER A 132 3.87 3.84 18.72
N GLY A 133 3.24 4.92 18.26
CA GLY A 133 2.56 4.93 16.97
C GLY A 133 3.46 4.55 15.79
N GLY A 134 4.75 4.89 15.85
CA GLY A 134 5.71 4.49 14.84
C GLY A 134 6.04 3.00 14.86
N GLU A 135 6.21 2.43 16.04
CA GLU A 135 6.44 0.98 16.20
C GLU A 135 5.20 0.17 15.77
N GLN A 136 4.00 0.67 16.08
CA GLN A 136 2.76 0.06 15.57
C GLN A 136 2.70 0.08 14.04
N GLN A 137 3.16 1.15 13.41
CA GLN A 137 3.22 1.24 11.94
C GLN A 137 4.25 0.27 11.35
N MET A 138 5.44 0.16 11.96
CA MET A 138 6.43 -0.85 11.59
C MET A 138 5.87 -2.27 11.73
N LEU A 139 5.14 -2.52 12.82
CA LEU A 139 4.46 -3.81 13.04
C LEU A 139 3.39 -4.09 11.99
N ALA A 140 2.62 -3.09 11.57
CA ALA A 140 1.62 -3.24 10.50
C ALA A 140 2.27 -3.59 9.16
N ILE A 141 3.41 -2.94 8.82
CA ILE A 141 4.20 -3.28 7.63
C ILE A 141 4.78 -4.71 7.76
N GLY A 142 5.38 -5.04 8.90
CA GLY A 142 5.91 -6.38 9.17
C GLY A 142 4.85 -7.47 9.00
N ARG A 143 3.66 -7.26 9.54
CA ARG A 143 2.52 -8.20 9.37
C ARG A 143 2.12 -8.38 7.91
N ALA A 144 2.12 -7.32 7.12
CA ALA A 144 1.82 -7.42 5.69
C ALA A 144 2.92 -8.21 4.97
N LEU A 145 4.21 -7.99 5.28
CA LEU A 145 5.32 -8.77 4.74
C LEU A 145 5.25 -10.25 5.12
N MET A 146 4.86 -10.58 6.37
CA MET A 146 4.67 -11.96 6.82
C MET A 146 3.62 -12.75 6.03
N THR A 147 2.76 -12.08 5.26
CA THR A 147 1.86 -12.76 4.31
C THR A 147 2.56 -13.22 3.03
N ASN A 148 3.85 -12.95 2.86
CA ASN A 148 4.64 -13.22 1.67
C ASN A 148 3.98 -12.66 0.39
N PRO A 149 3.76 -11.33 0.32
CA PRO A 149 3.01 -10.70 -0.75
C PRO A 149 3.82 -10.62 -2.05
N LYS A 150 3.12 -10.62 -3.19
CA LYS A 150 3.66 -10.26 -4.52
C LYS A 150 3.59 -8.75 -4.76
N ILE A 151 2.60 -8.09 -4.14
CA ILE A 151 2.47 -6.64 -4.11
C ILE A 151 2.17 -6.19 -2.69
N LEU A 152 2.87 -5.14 -2.23
CA LEU A 152 2.62 -4.47 -0.97
C LEU A 152 1.89 -3.15 -1.25
N ILE A 153 0.69 -3.00 -0.69
CA ILE A 153 -0.09 -1.76 -0.79
C ILE A 153 0.05 -1.00 0.52
N LEU A 154 0.53 0.25 0.44
CA LEU A 154 0.74 1.14 1.57
C LEU A 154 -0.22 2.33 1.46
N ASP A 155 -1.23 2.38 2.35
CA ASP A 155 -2.23 3.47 2.37
C ASP A 155 -1.88 4.47 3.48
N GLU A 156 -1.25 5.59 3.10
CA GLU A 156 -0.80 6.69 3.98
C GLU A 156 0.05 6.17 5.17
N ALA A 157 0.98 5.25 4.88
CA ALA A 157 1.74 4.52 5.91
C ALA A 157 2.68 5.40 6.75
N THR A 158 2.90 6.66 6.38
CA THR A 158 3.79 7.58 7.13
C THR A 158 3.05 8.74 7.77
N GLU A 159 1.72 8.82 7.63
CA GLU A 159 0.94 9.94 8.16
C GLU A 159 0.93 9.97 9.70
N GLY A 160 1.05 11.18 10.26
CA GLY A 160 1.02 11.40 11.71
C GLY A 160 2.19 10.80 12.49
N LEU A 161 3.30 10.45 11.82
CA LEU A 161 4.50 9.93 12.46
C LEU A 161 5.56 11.02 12.67
N ALA A 162 6.35 10.86 13.74
CA ALA A 162 7.52 11.70 13.97
C ALA A 162 8.52 11.63 12.80
N PRO A 163 9.24 12.71 12.48
CA PRO A 163 10.13 12.76 11.31
C PRO A 163 11.15 11.62 11.25
N VAL A 164 11.75 11.24 12.38
CA VAL A 164 12.75 10.16 12.47
C VAL A 164 12.13 8.81 12.08
N VAL A 165 10.93 8.52 12.59
CA VAL A 165 10.22 7.27 12.29
C VAL A 165 9.79 7.23 10.83
N ARG A 166 9.31 8.38 10.29
CA ARG A 166 8.98 8.50 8.88
C ARG A 166 10.17 8.17 7.99
N GLN A 167 11.34 8.74 8.29
CA GLN A 167 12.58 8.46 7.55
C GLN A 167 12.97 6.99 7.60
N GLU A 168 12.80 6.34 8.76
CA GLU A 168 13.09 4.92 8.92
C GLU A 168 12.17 4.07 8.03
N ILE A 169 10.87 4.36 7.99
CA ILE A 169 9.92 3.65 7.12
C ILE A 169 10.27 3.86 5.63
N TRP A 170 10.59 5.09 5.21
CA TRP A 170 10.99 5.35 3.83
C TRP A 170 12.27 4.62 3.45
N ARG A 171 13.26 4.56 4.35
CA ARG A 171 14.47 3.76 4.15
C ARG A 171 14.14 2.29 3.95
N VAL A 172 13.19 1.76 4.73
CA VAL A 172 12.73 0.37 4.60
C VAL A 172 12.03 0.15 3.26
N ILE A 173 11.14 1.05 2.82
CA ILE A 173 10.47 0.95 1.51
C ILE A 173 11.52 0.92 0.39
N GLY A 174 12.54 1.79 0.46
CA GLY A 174 13.66 1.78 -0.49
C GLY A 174 14.41 0.45 -0.52
N LYS A 175 14.69 -0.14 0.65
CA LYS A 175 15.33 -1.47 0.75
C LYS A 175 14.45 -2.56 0.17
N LEU A 176 13.14 -2.57 0.46
CA LEU A 176 12.21 -3.54 -0.10
C LEU A 176 12.24 -3.54 -1.64
N LYS A 177 12.26 -2.33 -2.24
CA LYS A 177 12.40 -2.18 -3.69
C LYS A 177 13.72 -2.77 -4.19
N GLN A 178 14.85 -2.36 -3.60
CA GLN A 178 16.19 -2.69 -4.10
C GLN A 178 16.58 -4.14 -3.88
N ASP A 179 16.32 -4.66 -2.66
CA ASP A 179 16.86 -5.94 -2.22
C ASP A 179 15.95 -7.12 -2.57
N THR A 180 14.64 -6.87 -2.77
CA THR A 180 13.68 -7.96 -2.96
C THR A 180 12.92 -7.91 -4.29
N GLY A 181 12.95 -6.78 -4.99
CA GLY A 181 12.12 -6.57 -6.19
C GLY A 181 10.62 -6.66 -5.93
N LEU A 182 10.17 -6.43 -4.68
CA LEU A 182 8.75 -6.44 -4.31
C LEU A 182 8.01 -5.31 -5.02
N SER A 183 6.92 -5.63 -5.70
CA SER A 183 6.04 -4.62 -6.27
C SER A 183 5.33 -3.83 -5.17
N ILE A 184 5.25 -2.51 -5.30
CA ILE A 184 4.65 -1.65 -4.27
C ILE A 184 3.68 -0.65 -4.91
N LEU A 185 2.47 -0.58 -4.38
CA LEU A 185 1.54 0.53 -4.62
C LEU A 185 1.51 1.39 -3.36
N ILE A 186 1.94 2.65 -3.47
CA ILE A 186 2.08 3.53 -2.31
C ILE A 186 1.23 4.79 -2.47
N VAL A 187 0.45 5.10 -1.43
CA VAL A 187 -0.25 6.36 -1.26
C VAL A 187 0.45 7.15 -0.16
N ASP A 188 0.99 8.31 -0.52
CA ASP A 188 1.58 9.27 0.43
C ASP A 188 1.50 10.69 -0.14
N LYS A 189 1.58 11.70 0.75
CA LYS A 189 1.53 13.13 0.40
C LYS A 189 2.92 13.70 0.09
N SER A 190 3.99 13.02 0.49
CA SER A 190 5.36 13.51 0.37
C SER A 190 5.95 13.21 -1.00
N ILE A 191 5.75 14.12 -1.97
CA ILE A 191 6.35 14.00 -3.31
C ILE A 191 7.88 13.81 -3.21
N LYS A 192 8.54 14.50 -2.28
CA LYS A 192 9.99 14.39 -2.05
C LYS A 192 10.41 12.95 -1.70
N GLU A 193 9.66 12.25 -0.87
CA GLU A 193 10.01 10.88 -0.48
C GLU A 193 9.58 9.90 -1.57
N LEU A 194 8.42 10.12 -2.20
CA LEU A 194 7.96 9.32 -3.34
C LEU A 194 8.97 9.36 -4.49
N SER A 195 9.55 10.53 -4.82
CA SER A 195 10.53 10.68 -5.91
C SER A 195 11.81 9.86 -5.72
N ARG A 196 12.10 9.38 -4.52
CA ARG A 196 13.27 8.53 -4.23
C ARG A 196 13.01 7.06 -4.48
N VAL A 197 11.74 6.65 -4.48
CA VAL A 197 11.39 5.23 -4.52
C VAL A 197 10.44 4.87 -5.66
N ALA A 198 9.55 5.77 -6.08
CA ALA A 198 8.57 5.49 -7.13
C ALA A 198 9.24 5.48 -8.52
N ASP A 199 8.86 4.48 -9.32
CA ASP A 199 9.22 4.41 -10.74
C ASP A 199 8.23 5.21 -11.57
N ARG A 200 6.94 5.09 -11.25
CA ARG A 200 5.84 5.73 -11.95
C ARG A 200 4.84 6.34 -10.97
N GLY A 201 4.13 7.37 -11.40
CA GLY A 201 3.06 8.00 -10.65
C GLY A 201 1.73 7.95 -11.37
N VAL A 202 0.65 7.86 -10.60
CA VAL A 202 -0.72 8.03 -11.08
C VAL A 202 -1.41 9.04 -10.21
N ILE A 203 -2.06 10.05 -10.80
CA ILE A 203 -2.81 11.05 -10.06
C ILE A 203 -4.30 10.82 -10.26
N LEU A 204 -5.03 10.78 -9.14
CA LEU A 204 -6.48 10.76 -9.13
C LEU A 204 -7.04 12.15 -8.82
N GLU A 205 -8.00 12.58 -9.62
CA GLU A 205 -8.84 13.74 -9.35
C GLU A 205 -10.32 13.34 -9.50
N ARG A 206 -11.12 13.62 -8.46
CA ARG A 206 -12.57 13.34 -8.44
C ARG A 206 -12.91 11.92 -8.92
N GLY A 207 -12.10 10.95 -8.48
CA GLY A 207 -12.31 9.53 -8.80
C GLY A 207 -11.95 9.12 -10.23
N LYS A 208 -11.14 9.90 -10.93
CA LYS A 208 -10.62 9.61 -12.28
C LYS A 208 -9.11 9.65 -12.29
N SER A 209 -8.49 8.80 -13.10
CA SER A 209 -7.05 8.89 -13.41
C SER A 209 -6.85 10.05 -14.41
N VAL A 210 -6.12 11.09 -14.00
CA VAL A 210 -5.93 12.31 -14.80
C VAL A 210 -4.49 12.48 -15.28
N TRP A 211 -3.54 11.79 -14.67
CA TRP A 211 -2.14 11.77 -15.07
C TRP A 211 -1.52 10.42 -14.72
N GLU A 212 -0.70 9.86 -15.60
CA GLU A 212 0.06 8.64 -15.41
C GLU A 212 1.33 8.72 -16.27
N ASP A 213 2.52 8.63 -15.63
CA ASP A 213 3.81 8.65 -16.33
C ASP A 213 4.96 8.20 -15.40
N ASP A 214 6.19 8.09 -15.93
CA ASP A 214 7.44 7.97 -15.13
C ASP A 214 7.45 9.09 -14.07
N PHE A 215 7.76 8.71 -12.83
CA PHE A 215 7.73 9.67 -11.72
C PHE A 215 8.67 10.87 -11.94
N LYS A 216 9.74 10.70 -12.72
CA LYS A 216 10.68 11.77 -13.06
C LYS A 216 10.08 12.84 -13.98
N LEU A 217 8.99 12.52 -14.67
CA LEU A 217 8.25 13.44 -15.54
C LEU A 217 7.19 14.26 -14.80
N LEU A 218 7.04 14.02 -13.49
CA LEU A 218 6.13 14.80 -12.65
C LEU A 218 6.64 16.24 -12.52
N SER A 219 6.09 17.15 -13.34
CA SER A 219 6.48 18.56 -13.38
C SER A 219 5.81 19.38 -12.28
N ALA A 220 6.39 20.54 -11.94
CA ALA A 220 5.77 21.50 -11.04
C ALA A 220 4.35 21.91 -11.51
N ALA A 221 4.15 22.11 -12.81
CA ALA A 221 2.83 22.43 -13.36
C ALA A 221 1.77 21.35 -13.06
N VAL A 222 2.13 20.07 -13.15
CA VAL A 222 1.24 18.94 -12.83
C VAL A 222 0.96 18.90 -11.32
N THR A 223 1.99 19.11 -10.48
CA THR A 223 1.82 19.11 -9.02
C THR A 223 0.96 20.29 -8.55
N ASP A 224 1.20 21.48 -9.06
CA ASP A 224 0.37 22.68 -8.75
C ASP A 224 -1.09 22.45 -9.16
N GLN A 225 -1.31 21.93 -10.36
CA GLN A 225 -2.64 21.71 -10.91
C GLN A 225 -3.46 20.71 -10.10
N TYR A 226 -2.89 19.52 -9.80
CA TYR A 226 -3.64 18.39 -9.27
C TYR A 226 -3.40 18.10 -7.79
N LEU A 227 -2.24 18.47 -7.25
CA LEU A 227 -1.88 18.17 -5.86
C LEU A 227 -1.96 19.43 -4.97
N GLY A 228 -1.74 20.61 -5.56
CA GLY A 228 -1.83 21.91 -4.85
C GLY A 228 -0.63 22.15 -3.93
N VAL A 229 0.55 21.74 -4.37
CA VAL A 229 1.85 21.91 -3.69
C VAL A 229 2.91 22.30 -4.70
#